data_f15b55e1baf3e28b2b203f991ae41bf6
#
_entry.id   f15b55e1baf3e28b2b203f991ae41bf6
#
_cell.length_a   1.000
_cell.length_b   1.000
_cell.length_c   1.000
_cell.angle_alpha   90.00
_cell.angle_beta   90.00
_cell.angle_gamma   90.00
#
_symmetry.space_group_name_H-M   'P 1'
#
loop_
_entity.id
_entity.type
_entity.pdbx_description
1 polymer ?
#
loop_
_entity_poly.entity_id
_entity_poly.type
_entity_poly.pdbx_seq_one_letter_code
_entity_poly.pdbx_strand_id
1 'polypeptide(L)' 'MARRYSIGDNVFIPKLNEQGKIIKIEKVFVTGLTFYKYIVETSKNKKIRACEYQIRMV' A
#
# COMPACT_ATOMS: atom_id res chain seq x y z
N MET A 1 6.48 -6.89 13.29
CA MET A 1 5.09 -6.93 12.84
C MET A 1 5.02 -7.42 11.40
N ALA A 2 4.11 -8.33 11.12
CA ALA A 2 3.99 -8.90 9.77
C ALA A 2 3.28 -7.92 8.84
N ARG A 3 3.63 -7.98 7.55
CA ARG A 3 2.94 -7.21 6.54
C ARG A 3 1.53 -7.76 6.36
N ARG A 4 0.59 -6.87 6.12
CA ARG A 4 -0.78 -7.26 5.81
C ARG A 4 -0.98 -7.55 4.33
N TYR A 5 -0.14 -6.96 3.47
CA TYR A 5 -0.30 -7.02 2.03
C TYR A 5 0.98 -7.48 1.38
N SER A 6 0.87 -8.01 0.19
CA SER A 6 2.01 -8.52 -0.58
C SER A 6 2.02 -7.88 -1.97
N ILE A 7 3.18 -7.90 -2.61
CA ILE A 7 3.30 -7.44 -3.99
C ILE A 7 2.37 -8.28 -4.86
N GLY A 8 1.62 -7.60 -5.70
CA GLY A 8 0.64 -8.25 -6.56
C GLY A 8 -0.78 -8.24 -6.03
N ASP A 9 -0.96 -7.88 -4.77
CA ASP A 9 -2.30 -7.81 -4.18
C ASP A 9 -3.10 -6.67 -4.80
N ASN A 10 -4.38 -6.92 -5.01
CA ASN A 10 -5.30 -5.89 -5.47
C ASN A 10 -5.91 -5.23 -4.25
N VAL A 11 -5.86 -3.92 -4.21
CA VAL A 11 -6.32 -3.14 -3.08
C VAL A 11 -7.22 -2.00 -3.54
N PHE A 12 -8.03 -1.51 -2.62
CA PHE A 12 -8.88 -0.35 -2.83
C PHE A 12 -8.39 0.79 -1.96
N ILE A 13 -8.37 2.00 -2.52
CA ILE A 13 -7.94 3.20 -1.83
C ILE A 13 -9.15 4.08 -1.60
N PRO A 14 -9.76 4.04 -0.41
CA PRO A 14 -11.00 4.79 -0.16
C PRO A 14 -10.87 6.29 -0.42
N LYS A 15 -9.75 6.87 -0.05
CA LYS A 15 -9.54 8.31 -0.20
C LYS A 15 -9.66 8.77 -1.65
N LEU A 16 -9.22 7.92 -2.58
CA LEU A 16 -9.25 8.23 -4.01
C LEU A 16 -10.41 7.56 -4.72
N ASN A 17 -11.11 6.65 -4.04
CA ASN A 17 -12.15 5.84 -4.66
C ASN A 17 -11.62 5.10 -5.89
N GLU A 18 -10.40 4.56 -5.79
CA GLU A 18 -9.74 3.86 -6.88
C GLU A 18 -9.19 2.54 -6.39
N GLN A 19 -9.09 1.61 -7.32
CA GLN A 19 -8.42 0.34 -7.08
C GLN A 19 -7.03 0.36 -7.69
N GLY A 20 -6.16 -0.48 -7.16
CA GLY A 20 -4.83 -0.60 -7.69
C GLY A 20 -4.17 -1.89 -7.25
N LYS A 21 -2.94 -2.06 -7.69
CA LYS A 21 -2.14 -3.24 -7.37
C LYS A 21 -0.87 -2.79 -6.66
N ILE A 22 -0.51 -3.52 -5.62
CA ILE A 22 0.73 -3.26 -4.90
C ILE A 22 1.90 -3.72 -5.77
N ILE A 23 2.78 -2.78 -6.10
CA ILE A 23 3.95 -3.06 -6.94
C ILE A 23 5.26 -3.01 -6.17
N LYS A 24 5.26 -2.42 -4.99
CA LYS A 24 6.47 -2.32 -4.17
C LYS A 24 6.07 -2.16 -2.71
N ILE A 25 6.90 -2.69 -1.82
CA ILE A 25 6.73 -2.53 -0.38
C ILE A 25 8.00 -1.94 0.18
N GLU A 26 7.87 -0.86 0.94
CA GLU A 26 9.01 -0.20 1.59
C GLU A 26 8.91 -0.41 3.09
N LYS A 27 10.01 -0.80 3.69
CA LYS A 27 10.12 -0.94 5.14
C LYS A 27 10.66 0.36 5.69
N VAL A 28 9.94 0.92 6.67
CA VAL A 28 10.34 2.17 7.30
C VAL A 28 10.61 1.91 8.77
N PHE A 29 11.79 2.33 9.23
CA PHE A 29 12.20 2.15 10.61
C PHE A 29 12.45 3.53 11.23
N VAL A 30 11.66 3.86 12.23
CA VAL A 30 11.76 5.15 12.91
C VAL A 30 11.69 4.93 14.42
N THR A 31 12.75 5.33 15.12
CA THR A 31 12.78 5.34 16.59
C THR A 31 12.30 4.01 17.20
N GLY A 32 12.85 2.90 16.70
CA GLY A 32 12.50 1.58 17.23
C GLY A 32 11.19 1.01 16.71
N LEU A 33 10.47 1.75 15.89
CA LEU A 33 9.23 1.28 15.27
C LEU A 33 9.47 0.89 13.82
N THR A 34 8.90 -0.23 13.42
CA THR A 34 8.97 -0.69 12.04
C THR A 34 7.56 -0.68 11.47
N PHE A 35 7.41 -0.05 10.31
CA PHE A 35 6.16 -0.11 9.60
C PHE A 35 6.42 -0.17 8.09
N TYR A 36 5.38 -0.47 7.33
CA TYR A 36 5.51 -0.67 5.90
C TYR A 36 4.69 0.36 5.16
N LYS A 37 5.25 0.83 4.06
CA LYS A 37 4.53 1.66 3.10
C LYS A 37 4.44 0.90 1.79
N TYR A 38 3.33 1.05 1.13
CA TYR A 38 3.02 0.32 -0.09
C TYR A 38 2.96 1.28 -1.25
N ILE A 39 3.60 0.91 -2.34
CA ILE A 39 3.46 1.64 -3.59
C ILE A 39 2.39 0.94 -4.38
N VAL A 40 1.32 1.66 -4.68
CA VAL A 40 0.17 1.12 -5.38
C VAL A 40 0.06 1.79 -6.74
N GLU A 41 0.00 0.99 -7.79
CA GLU A 41 -0.29 1.50 -9.11
C GLU A 41 -1.77 1.39 -9.36
N THR A 42 -2.43 2.53 -9.51
CA THR A 42 -3.89 2.58 -9.65
C THR A 42 -4.32 2.22 -11.06
N SER A 43 -5.61 2.00 -11.22
CA SER A 43 -6.19 1.71 -12.54
C SER A 43 -6.02 2.86 -13.53
N LYS A 44 -5.67 4.05 -13.04
CA LYS A 44 -5.39 5.22 -13.88
C LYS A 44 -3.90 5.42 -14.13
N ASN A 45 -3.10 4.38 -13.89
CA ASN A 45 -1.65 4.39 -14.08
C ASN A 45 -0.91 5.39 -13.20
N LYS A 46 -1.48 5.71 -12.06
CA LYS A 46 -0.81 6.56 -11.06
C LYS A 46 -0.13 5.67 -10.05
N LYS A 47 1.04 6.09 -9.58
CA LYS A 47 1.75 5.41 -8.51
C LYS A 47 1.64 6.25 -7.26
N ILE A 48 1.09 5.66 -6.20
CA ILE A 48 0.91 6.38 -4.94
C ILE A 48 1.54 5.56 -3.81
N ARG A 49 1.98 6.27 -2.79
CA ARG A 49 2.51 5.66 -1.58
C ARG A 49 1.44 5.72 -0.50
N ALA A 50 1.16 4.59 0.12
CA ALA A 50 0.10 4.50 1.12
C ALA A 50 0.53 3.64 2.30
N CYS A 51 0.03 3.97 3.49
CA CYS A 51 0.18 3.15 4.67
C CYS A 51 -0.88 2.07 4.64
N GLU A 52 -0.69 1.01 5.43
CA GLU A 52 -1.62 -0.12 5.37
C GLU A 52 -3.03 0.23 5.80
N TYR A 53 -3.22 1.25 6.65
CA TYR A 53 -4.57 1.64 7.04
C TYR A 53 -5.26 2.56 6.02
N GLN A 54 -4.54 2.97 4.98
CA GLN A 54 -5.10 3.81 3.91
C GLN A 54 -5.62 2.99 2.74
N ILE A 55 -5.44 1.68 2.78
CA ILE A 55 -5.86 0.79 1.72
C ILE A 55 -6.61 -0.39 2.32
N ARG A 56 -7.38 -1.08 1.48
CA ARG A 56 -8.13 -2.27 1.85
C ARG A 56 -7.99 -3.32 0.77
N MET A 57 -8.09 -4.58 1.17
CA MET A 57 -8.16 -5.66 0.18
C MET A 57 -9.47 -5.55 -0.61
N VAL A 58 -9.35 -5.82 -1.87
CA VAL A 58 -10.51 -5.85 -2.76
C VAL A 58 -11.33 -7.10 -2.51
#